data_ee433c94246706aeaeef8b1a52c7ef0e
#
_entry.id   ee433c94246706aeaeef8b1a52c7ef0e
#
_cell.length_a   1.000
_cell.length_b   1.000
_cell.length_c   1.000
_cell.angle_alpha   90.00
_cell.angle_beta   90.00
_cell.angle_gamma   90.00
#
_symmetry.space_group_name_H-M   'P 1'
#
loop_
_entity.id
_entity.type
_entity.pdbx_description
1 polymer ?
#
loop_
_entity_poly.entity_id
_entity_poly.type
_entity_poly.pdbx_seq_one_letter_code
_entity_poly.pdbx_strand_id
1 'polypeptide(L)'
;LTQEIKVRDDSENWFELSDTSEMRLSDLDMIVMRQDPPFDANYIYNTYVLEAAEREEVIVVNKPQSLRDCNEKVFATEFPQCCTPFLVTSNQSLLKEFIKEHLDTVVKPLDGMGGSSIFRVRSLDPNIAVILENITKNGDTKVMIQKYIPEIVEGDKRILLIDGVPMEGAIARIPAEGELRGNLAAGASAVAKSLTTQDKWICDQVGPRLKELGLS
;
A
#
# COMPACT_ATOMS: atom_id res chain seq x y z
N LEU A 1 -26.30 -4.32 -0.43
CA LEU A 1 -26.67 -4.82 0.91
C LEU A 1 -25.82 -4.07 1.94
N THR A 2 -26.44 -3.61 3.05
CA THR A 2 -25.84 -2.84 4.12
C THR A 2 -26.22 -3.40 5.49
N GLN A 3 -25.44 -3.05 6.49
CA GLN A 3 -25.76 -3.26 7.90
C GLN A 3 -25.48 -1.96 8.66
N GLU A 4 -26.37 -1.55 9.53
CA GLU A 4 -26.07 -0.47 10.46
C GLU A 4 -25.07 -0.95 11.51
N ILE A 5 -24.12 -0.08 11.85
CA ILE A 5 -23.16 -0.34 12.91
C ILE A 5 -23.42 0.58 14.10
N LYS A 6 -23.56 0.01 15.28
CA LYS A 6 -23.56 0.76 16.56
C LYS A 6 -22.24 0.56 17.26
N VAL A 7 -21.54 1.64 17.53
CA VAL A 7 -20.24 1.63 18.23
C VAL A 7 -20.47 1.87 19.72
N ARG A 8 -19.72 1.16 20.55
CA ARG A 8 -19.74 1.25 22.02
C ARG A 8 -18.33 1.47 22.55
N ASP A 9 -18.22 2.11 23.70
CA ASP A 9 -16.95 2.24 24.42
C ASP A 9 -16.68 0.98 25.27
N ASP A 10 -16.35 -0.12 24.59
CA ASP A 10 -16.09 -1.44 25.17
C ASP A 10 -14.97 -2.10 24.34
N SER A 11 -13.90 -2.54 25.01
CA SER A 11 -12.73 -3.10 24.34
C SER A 11 -12.95 -4.48 23.70
N GLU A 12 -13.95 -5.24 24.17
CA GLU A 12 -14.23 -6.59 23.66
C GLU A 12 -15.44 -6.61 22.72
N ASN A 13 -16.50 -5.81 23.05
CA ASN A 13 -17.75 -5.74 22.31
C ASN A 13 -18.00 -4.31 21.80
N TRP A 14 -17.03 -3.76 21.10
CA TRP A 14 -17.02 -2.35 20.69
C TRP A 14 -17.99 -2.00 19.55
N PHE A 15 -18.58 -3.00 18.87
CA PHE A 15 -19.59 -2.77 17.84
C PHE A 15 -20.68 -3.85 17.81
N GLU A 16 -21.81 -3.48 17.27
CA GLU A 16 -22.95 -4.35 16.97
C GLU A 16 -23.43 -4.03 15.56
N LEU A 17 -23.71 -5.09 14.77
CA LEU A 17 -24.26 -4.95 13.43
C LEU A 17 -25.77 -5.28 13.46
N SER A 18 -26.56 -4.51 12.73
CA SER A 18 -27.97 -4.83 12.45
C SER A 18 -28.11 -6.01 11.49
N ASP A 19 -29.35 -6.46 11.28
CA ASP A 19 -29.68 -7.32 10.15
C ASP A 19 -29.32 -6.64 8.83
N THR A 20 -28.99 -7.46 7.82
CA THR A 20 -28.69 -6.98 6.47
C THR A 20 -29.93 -6.42 5.80
N SER A 21 -29.82 -5.24 5.22
CA SER A 21 -30.88 -4.55 4.48
C SER A 21 -30.42 -4.12 3.10
N GLU A 22 -31.35 -3.81 2.20
CA GLU A 22 -31.06 -3.18 0.92
C GLU A 22 -31.14 -1.67 1.06
N MET A 23 -30.16 -0.96 0.49
CA MET A 23 -30.12 0.48 0.43
C MET A 23 -29.56 0.90 -0.93
N ARG A 24 -30.07 1.99 -1.49
CA ARG A 24 -29.45 2.62 -2.67
C ARG A 24 -28.23 3.41 -2.22
N LEU A 25 -27.18 3.44 -3.04
CA LEU A 25 -26.00 4.23 -2.73
C LEU A 25 -26.30 5.73 -2.68
N SER A 26 -27.25 6.20 -3.49
CA SER A 26 -27.74 7.57 -3.49
C SER A 26 -28.45 8.03 -2.22
N ASP A 27 -28.84 7.09 -1.35
CA ASP A 27 -29.44 7.40 -0.05
C ASP A 27 -28.39 7.69 1.04
N LEU A 28 -27.09 7.59 0.69
CA LEU A 28 -25.95 7.85 1.58
C LEU A 28 -25.43 9.26 1.38
N ASP A 29 -25.06 9.95 2.46
CA ASP A 29 -24.41 11.25 2.41
C ASP A 29 -22.94 11.13 1.97
N MET A 30 -22.27 10.07 2.44
CA MET A 30 -20.85 9.83 2.17
C MET A 30 -20.51 8.34 2.19
N ILE A 31 -19.59 7.94 1.34
CA ILE A 31 -19.01 6.59 1.32
C ILE A 31 -17.48 6.70 1.50
N VAL A 32 -16.95 5.97 2.47
CA VAL A 32 -15.50 5.85 2.68
C VAL A 32 -15.05 4.46 2.25
N MET A 33 -14.23 4.38 1.21
CA MET A 33 -13.67 3.13 0.71
C MET A 33 -12.58 2.64 1.66
N ARG A 34 -12.91 1.63 2.47
CA ARG A 34 -12.00 1.02 3.45
C ARG A 34 -11.67 -0.44 3.15
N GLN A 35 -12.00 -0.90 1.95
CA GLN A 35 -11.63 -2.25 1.51
C GLN A 35 -10.11 -2.37 1.42
N ASP A 36 -9.56 -3.38 2.10
CA ASP A 36 -8.14 -3.73 1.96
C ASP A 36 -7.88 -4.41 0.61
N PRO A 37 -6.68 -4.31 0.05
CA PRO A 37 -6.25 -5.14 -1.07
C PRO A 37 -6.49 -6.64 -0.79
N PRO A 38 -6.49 -7.52 -1.80
CA PRO A 38 -5.69 -7.38 -3.03
C PRO A 38 -6.29 -6.42 -4.03
N PHE A 39 -5.41 -5.79 -4.82
CA PHE A 39 -5.79 -4.96 -5.96
C PHE A 39 -6.07 -5.87 -7.16
N ASP A 40 -7.25 -6.49 -7.13
CA ASP A 40 -7.72 -7.47 -8.12
C ASP A 40 -8.92 -6.94 -8.92
N ALA A 41 -9.49 -7.79 -9.77
CA ALA A 41 -10.65 -7.42 -10.57
C ALA A 41 -11.87 -7.03 -9.71
N ASN A 42 -12.09 -7.67 -8.56
CA ASN A 42 -13.20 -7.33 -7.67
C ASN A 42 -13.01 -5.96 -7.03
N TYR A 43 -11.78 -5.63 -6.61
CA TYR A 43 -11.45 -4.29 -6.14
C TYR A 43 -11.76 -3.23 -7.21
N ILE A 44 -11.35 -3.47 -8.46
CA ILE A 44 -11.64 -2.59 -9.59
C ILE A 44 -13.16 -2.45 -9.81
N TYR A 45 -13.91 -3.56 -9.79
CA TYR A 45 -15.37 -3.52 -9.95
C TYR A 45 -16.06 -2.72 -8.84
N ASN A 46 -15.61 -2.84 -7.60
CA ASN A 46 -16.13 -2.05 -6.49
C ASN A 46 -15.90 -0.55 -6.72
N THR A 47 -14.75 -0.15 -7.26
CA THR A 47 -14.51 1.26 -7.59
C THR A 47 -15.44 1.79 -8.69
N TYR A 48 -15.85 0.96 -9.66
CA TYR A 48 -16.85 1.36 -10.67
C TYR A 48 -18.24 1.57 -10.05
N VAL A 49 -18.61 0.74 -9.06
CA VAL A 49 -19.87 0.92 -8.31
C VAL A 49 -19.83 2.24 -7.52
N LEU A 50 -18.70 2.54 -6.86
CA LEU A 50 -18.53 3.80 -6.14
C LEU A 50 -18.53 5.02 -7.06
N GLU A 51 -17.96 4.92 -8.25
CA GLU A 51 -18.01 5.98 -9.27
C GLU A 51 -19.44 6.22 -9.78
N ALA A 52 -20.29 5.18 -9.79
CA ALA A 52 -21.71 5.36 -10.07
C ALA A 52 -22.39 6.18 -8.97
N ALA A 53 -22.03 5.97 -7.69
CA ALA A 53 -22.54 6.78 -6.59
C ALA A 53 -22.09 8.27 -6.69
N GLU A 54 -20.83 8.54 -7.09
CA GLU A 54 -20.38 9.92 -7.35
C GLU A 54 -21.21 10.63 -8.41
N ARG A 55 -21.66 9.92 -9.46
CA ARG A 55 -22.55 10.51 -10.49
C ARG A 55 -23.93 10.87 -9.95
N GLU A 56 -24.34 10.30 -8.83
CA GLU A 56 -25.54 10.62 -8.08
C GLU A 56 -25.28 11.58 -6.91
N GLU A 57 -24.15 12.31 -6.95
CA GLU A 57 -23.76 13.37 -6.00
C GLU A 57 -23.41 12.86 -4.59
N VAL A 58 -23.19 11.57 -4.40
CA VAL A 58 -22.69 11.01 -3.13
C VAL A 58 -21.20 11.32 -2.98
N ILE A 59 -20.79 11.81 -1.83
CA ILE A 59 -19.39 12.04 -1.53
C ILE A 59 -18.67 10.70 -1.37
N VAL A 60 -17.67 10.41 -2.20
CA VAL A 60 -16.87 9.17 -2.08
C VAL A 60 -15.41 9.51 -1.74
N VAL A 61 -14.89 8.94 -0.66
CA VAL A 61 -13.50 9.11 -0.18
C VAL A 61 -12.81 7.74 -0.16
N ASN A 62 -11.69 7.57 -0.82
CA ASN A 62 -10.98 8.44 -1.79
C ASN A 62 -11.65 8.33 -3.17
N LYS A 63 -11.25 9.24 -4.10
CA LYS A 63 -11.79 9.26 -5.46
C LYS A 63 -11.64 7.91 -6.15
N PRO A 64 -12.73 7.24 -6.60
CA PRO A 64 -12.68 5.87 -7.12
C PRO A 64 -11.78 5.69 -8.35
N GLN A 65 -11.75 6.66 -9.25
CA GLN A 65 -10.83 6.70 -10.40
C GLN A 65 -9.38 6.62 -9.93
N SER A 66 -9.00 7.43 -8.95
CA SER A 66 -7.63 7.50 -8.45
C SER A 66 -7.22 6.26 -7.68
N LEU A 67 -8.17 5.60 -6.99
CA LEU A 67 -7.91 4.28 -6.39
C LEU A 67 -7.53 3.22 -7.44
N ARG A 68 -8.10 3.29 -8.66
CA ARG A 68 -7.72 2.41 -9.77
C ARG A 68 -6.37 2.80 -10.38
N ASP A 69 -6.14 4.08 -10.58
CA ASP A 69 -5.00 4.58 -11.34
C ASP A 69 -3.70 4.56 -10.52
N CYS A 70 -3.82 4.66 -9.20
CA CYS A 70 -2.70 4.81 -8.28
C CYS A 70 -2.43 3.51 -7.50
N ASN A 71 -1.94 2.46 -8.20
CA ASN A 71 -1.46 1.27 -7.51
C ASN A 71 -0.36 1.66 -6.52
N GLU A 72 -0.48 1.26 -5.26
CA GLU A 72 0.37 1.70 -4.13
C GLU A 72 1.88 1.53 -4.33
N LYS A 73 2.31 0.58 -5.18
CA LYS A 73 3.73 0.34 -5.47
C LYS A 73 4.16 1.07 -6.74
N VAL A 74 3.36 0.96 -7.81
CA VAL A 74 3.70 1.59 -9.09
C VAL A 74 3.59 3.11 -9.00
N PHE A 75 2.63 3.65 -8.26
CA PHE A 75 2.47 5.09 -8.07
C PHE A 75 3.70 5.77 -7.47
N ALA A 76 4.51 5.05 -6.67
CA ALA A 76 5.78 5.56 -6.18
C ALA A 76 6.76 5.98 -7.31
N THR A 77 6.57 5.47 -8.53
CA THR A 77 7.38 5.85 -9.71
C THR A 77 7.20 7.31 -10.13
N GLU A 78 6.12 7.97 -9.72
CA GLU A 78 5.93 9.41 -9.94
C GLU A 78 6.86 10.27 -9.07
N PHE A 79 7.45 9.68 -8.01
CA PHE A 79 8.31 10.37 -7.03
C PHE A 79 9.69 9.71 -6.90
N PRO A 80 10.47 9.59 -8.00
CA PRO A 80 11.75 8.89 -7.95
C PRO A 80 12.75 9.53 -6.96
N GLN A 81 12.62 10.83 -6.71
CA GLN A 81 13.44 11.57 -5.72
C GLN A 81 13.15 11.14 -4.27
N CYS A 82 11.98 10.56 -4.01
CA CYS A 82 11.57 10.06 -2.69
C CYS A 82 11.84 8.55 -2.52
N CYS A 83 12.33 7.88 -3.56
CA CYS A 83 12.49 6.43 -3.60
C CYS A 83 13.96 6.02 -3.67
N THR A 84 14.28 4.82 -3.16
CA THR A 84 15.51 4.13 -3.52
C THR A 84 15.45 3.68 -4.99
N PRO A 85 16.57 3.40 -5.66
CA PRO A 85 16.54 2.84 -7.01
C PRO A 85 15.60 1.64 -7.12
N PHE A 86 14.77 1.61 -8.14
CA PHE A 86 13.79 0.56 -8.37
C PHE A 86 13.58 0.30 -9.87
N LEU A 87 12.99 -0.87 -10.18
CA LEU A 87 12.56 -1.26 -11.51
C LEU A 87 11.25 -2.05 -11.42
N VAL A 88 10.33 -1.82 -12.37
CA VAL A 88 9.09 -2.60 -12.50
C VAL A 88 9.13 -3.35 -13.82
N THR A 89 9.25 -4.68 -13.77
CA THR A 89 9.35 -5.52 -14.97
C THR A 89 8.98 -6.97 -14.67
N SER A 90 8.66 -7.74 -15.72
CA SER A 90 8.60 -9.21 -15.67
C SER A 90 9.83 -9.87 -16.32
N ASN A 91 10.71 -9.08 -16.94
CA ASN A 91 11.91 -9.58 -17.63
C ASN A 91 12.98 -10.00 -16.61
N GLN A 92 13.17 -11.31 -16.48
CA GLN A 92 14.11 -11.87 -15.52
C GLN A 92 15.58 -11.49 -15.78
N SER A 93 15.98 -11.21 -17.01
CA SER A 93 17.34 -10.75 -17.31
C SER A 93 17.59 -9.37 -16.73
N LEU A 94 16.64 -8.42 -16.90
CA LEU A 94 16.73 -7.09 -16.32
C LEU A 94 16.71 -7.14 -14.77
N LEU A 95 15.91 -8.04 -14.18
CA LEU A 95 15.90 -8.25 -12.73
C LEU A 95 17.27 -8.74 -12.23
N LYS A 96 17.90 -9.69 -12.94
CA LYS A 96 19.25 -10.19 -12.60
C LYS A 96 20.32 -9.11 -12.73
N GLU A 97 20.23 -8.27 -13.76
CA GLU A 97 21.12 -7.11 -13.94
C GLU A 97 20.98 -6.13 -12.78
N PHE A 98 19.75 -5.80 -12.37
CA PHE A 98 19.47 -4.93 -11.24
C PHE A 98 20.03 -5.50 -9.91
N ILE A 99 19.88 -6.80 -9.68
CA ILE A 99 20.45 -7.47 -8.49
C ILE A 99 21.97 -7.38 -8.50
N LYS A 100 22.60 -7.59 -9.66
CA LYS A 100 24.06 -7.49 -9.81
C LYS A 100 24.58 -6.07 -9.58
N GLU A 101 23.85 -5.05 -10.04
CA GLU A 101 24.23 -3.65 -9.88
C GLU A 101 24.11 -3.19 -8.42
N HIS A 102 23.00 -3.53 -7.76
CA HIS A 102 22.69 -3.01 -6.42
C HIS A 102 23.09 -3.93 -5.27
N LEU A 103 23.52 -5.16 -5.54
CA LEU A 103 24.08 -6.17 -4.64
C LEU A 103 23.08 -6.72 -3.59
N ASP A 104 22.22 -5.90 -3.03
CA ASP A 104 21.23 -6.24 -2.01
C ASP A 104 19.90 -5.56 -2.38
N THR A 105 18.88 -6.36 -2.64
CA THR A 105 17.64 -5.91 -3.25
C THR A 105 16.43 -6.55 -2.58
N VAL A 106 15.25 -5.96 -2.79
CA VAL A 106 13.95 -6.53 -2.40
C VAL A 106 13.08 -6.67 -3.64
N VAL A 107 12.54 -7.86 -3.87
CA VAL A 107 11.58 -8.15 -4.93
C VAL A 107 10.21 -8.37 -4.31
N LYS A 108 9.17 -7.76 -4.87
CA LYS A 108 7.80 -7.84 -4.35
C LYS A 108 6.75 -7.82 -5.45
N PRO A 109 5.61 -8.50 -5.29
CA PRO A 109 4.49 -8.43 -6.23
C PRO A 109 3.84 -7.05 -6.17
N LEU A 110 3.15 -6.65 -7.24
CA LEU A 110 2.48 -5.35 -7.33
C LEU A 110 1.11 -5.35 -6.63
N ASP A 111 0.46 -6.49 -6.55
CA ASP A 111 -0.89 -6.71 -6.04
C ASP A 111 -0.94 -7.32 -4.62
N GLY A 112 0.23 -7.73 -4.07
CA GLY A 112 0.34 -8.34 -2.75
C GLY A 112 0.25 -7.34 -1.60
N MET A 113 -0.28 -7.81 -0.45
CA MET A 113 -0.37 -7.06 0.80
C MET A 113 0.19 -7.87 1.99
N GLY A 114 0.25 -7.24 3.17
CA GLY A 114 0.64 -7.93 4.42
C GLY A 114 2.08 -8.46 4.45
N GLY A 115 2.93 -8.08 3.48
CA GLY A 115 4.30 -8.58 3.37
C GLY A 115 4.41 -9.96 2.71
N SER A 116 3.32 -10.48 2.13
CA SER A 116 3.33 -11.76 1.42
C SER A 116 4.21 -11.69 0.17
N SER A 117 4.98 -12.77 -0.07
CA SER A 117 5.84 -12.93 -1.25
C SER A 117 6.86 -11.80 -1.44
N ILE A 118 7.35 -11.20 -0.36
CA ILE A 118 8.47 -10.26 -0.38
C ILE A 118 9.76 -11.03 -0.16
N PHE A 119 10.71 -10.90 -1.09
CA PHE A 119 12.00 -11.56 -1.03
C PHE A 119 13.13 -10.54 -0.98
N ARG A 120 14.01 -10.63 0.03
CA ARG A 120 15.31 -9.97 -0.02
C ARG A 120 16.27 -10.88 -0.77
N VAL A 121 16.91 -10.35 -1.81
CA VAL A 121 17.76 -11.11 -2.73
C VAL A 121 19.11 -10.42 -2.81
N ARG A 122 20.17 -11.13 -2.46
CA ARG A 122 21.56 -10.68 -2.59
C ARG A 122 22.19 -11.24 -3.85
N SER A 123 23.15 -10.51 -4.42
CA SER A 123 23.78 -10.87 -5.71
C SER A 123 24.45 -12.24 -5.76
N LEU A 124 24.79 -12.83 -4.61
CA LEU A 124 25.39 -14.15 -4.51
C LEU A 124 24.40 -15.24 -4.01
N ASP A 125 23.11 -14.92 -3.94
CA ASP A 125 22.10 -15.89 -3.51
C ASP A 125 21.94 -16.99 -4.56
N PRO A 126 22.15 -18.28 -4.24
CA PRO A 126 22.02 -19.38 -5.19
C PRO A 126 20.56 -19.58 -5.69
N ASN A 127 19.58 -19.03 -4.99
CA ASN A 127 18.17 -19.17 -5.31
C ASN A 127 17.61 -18.05 -6.23
N ILE A 128 18.44 -17.12 -6.70
CA ILE A 128 17.99 -15.99 -7.54
C ILE A 128 17.07 -16.46 -8.67
N ALA A 129 17.48 -17.48 -9.43
CA ALA A 129 16.71 -17.96 -10.56
C ALA A 129 15.33 -18.45 -10.13
N VAL A 130 15.26 -19.32 -9.13
CA VAL A 130 14.00 -19.89 -8.61
C VAL A 130 13.08 -18.83 -8.02
N ILE A 131 13.63 -17.84 -7.30
CA ILE A 131 12.85 -16.73 -6.76
C ILE A 131 12.23 -15.92 -7.88
N LEU A 132 13.02 -15.56 -8.90
CA LEU A 132 12.53 -14.76 -10.03
C LEU A 132 11.53 -15.52 -10.88
N GLU A 133 11.75 -16.80 -11.18
CA GLU A 133 10.81 -17.67 -11.88
C GLU A 133 9.45 -17.72 -11.17
N ASN A 134 9.49 -17.93 -9.85
CA ASN A 134 8.28 -18.05 -9.05
C ASN A 134 7.50 -16.72 -8.97
N ILE A 135 8.17 -15.63 -8.57
CA ILE A 135 7.49 -14.35 -8.34
C ILE A 135 7.00 -13.70 -9.64
N THR A 136 7.70 -13.91 -10.76
CA THR A 136 7.29 -13.43 -12.08
C THR A 136 6.36 -14.38 -12.81
N LYS A 137 6.05 -15.55 -12.26
CA LYS A 137 5.33 -16.63 -12.94
C LYS A 137 5.96 -16.92 -14.30
N ASN A 138 7.27 -17.17 -14.31
CA ASN A 138 8.09 -17.39 -15.52
C ASN A 138 8.10 -16.21 -16.52
N GLY A 139 7.93 -14.99 -16.05
CA GLY A 139 7.96 -13.78 -16.88
C GLY A 139 6.59 -13.25 -17.30
N ASP A 140 5.51 -13.90 -16.89
CA ASP A 140 4.13 -13.47 -17.21
C ASP A 140 3.63 -12.35 -16.31
N THR A 141 4.19 -12.21 -15.09
CA THR A 141 3.72 -11.24 -14.08
C THR A 141 4.79 -10.19 -13.78
N LYS A 142 4.42 -8.92 -13.88
CA LYS A 142 5.30 -7.81 -13.48
C LYS A 142 5.46 -7.78 -11.96
N VAL A 143 6.69 -7.48 -11.54
CA VAL A 143 7.08 -7.30 -10.14
C VAL A 143 7.85 -6.00 -9.97
N MET A 144 7.92 -5.49 -8.75
CA MET A 144 8.83 -4.41 -8.41
C MET A 144 10.07 -4.99 -7.74
N ILE A 145 11.25 -4.59 -8.22
CA ILE A 145 12.52 -4.78 -7.52
C ILE A 145 13.05 -3.42 -7.10
N GLN A 146 13.62 -3.33 -5.91
CA GLN A 146 14.24 -2.11 -5.41
C GLN A 146 15.49 -2.41 -4.59
N LYS A 147 16.40 -1.44 -4.50
CA LYS A 147 17.56 -1.53 -3.61
C LYS A 147 17.07 -1.68 -2.17
N TYR A 148 17.67 -2.59 -1.41
CA TYR A 148 17.35 -2.80 0.00
C TYR A 148 17.77 -1.60 0.85
N ILE A 149 16.93 -1.23 1.79
CA ILE A 149 17.17 -0.16 2.78
C ILE A 149 17.43 -0.81 4.12
N PRO A 150 18.72 -0.83 4.61
CA PRO A 150 19.06 -1.50 5.88
C PRO A 150 18.34 -0.93 7.09
N GLU A 151 17.99 0.35 7.05
CA GLU A 151 17.31 1.08 8.13
C GLU A 151 15.89 0.57 8.42
N ILE A 152 15.39 -0.38 7.62
CA ILE A 152 14.10 -1.05 7.91
C ILE A 152 14.05 -1.67 9.32
N VAL A 153 15.18 -2.02 9.88
CA VAL A 153 15.29 -2.54 11.26
C VAL A 153 14.84 -1.51 12.31
N GLU A 154 14.88 -0.22 11.99
CA GLU A 154 14.38 0.87 12.83
C GLU A 154 12.87 1.11 12.62
N GLY A 155 12.27 0.40 11.69
CA GLY A 155 10.87 0.45 11.31
C GLY A 155 10.58 1.24 10.05
N ASP A 156 9.55 0.83 9.33
CA ASP A 156 8.94 1.65 8.29
C ASP A 156 7.91 2.60 8.91
N LYS A 157 7.83 3.82 8.41
CA LYS A 157 6.88 4.81 8.91
C LYS A 157 5.63 4.85 8.04
N ARG A 158 4.46 4.82 8.70
CA ARG A 158 3.19 5.20 8.11
C ARG A 158 2.84 6.62 8.52
N ILE A 159 2.77 7.51 7.54
CA ILE A 159 2.39 8.90 7.70
C ILE A 159 1.02 9.07 7.05
N LEU A 160 0.04 9.50 7.81
CA LEU A 160 -1.28 9.81 7.29
C LEU A 160 -1.27 11.24 6.75
N LEU A 161 -1.73 11.41 5.51
CA LEU A 161 -2.00 12.71 4.91
C LEU A 161 -3.52 12.89 4.79
N ILE A 162 -4.01 14.05 5.16
CA ILE A 162 -5.41 14.46 4.97
C ILE A 162 -5.40 15.69 4.07
N ASP A 163 -6.05 15.59 2.94
CA ASP A 163 -6.07 16.65 1.90
C ASP A 163 -4.64 17.12 1.51
N GLY A 164 -3.71 16.16 1.42
CA GLY A 164 -2.31 16.40 1.10
C GLY A 164 -1.44 16.93 2.25
N VAL A 165 -2.01 17.14 3.44
CA VAL A 165 -1.29 17.66 4.62
C VAL A 165 -0.99 16.52 5.60
N PRO A 166 0.28 16.31 6.00
CA PRO A 166 0.62 15.26 6.95
C PRO A 166 0.09 15.57 8.36
N MET A 167 -0.39 14.54 9.05
CA MET A 167 -0.66 14.59 10.47
C MET A 167 0.64 14.81 11.27
N GLU A 168 0.55 15.32 12.51
CA GLU A 168 1.72 15.67 13.33
C GLU A 168 2.62 14.48 13.71
N GLY A 169 2.12 13.26 13.60
CA GLY A 169 2.83 12.03 13.96
C GLY A 169 2.79 10.97 12.89
N ALA A 170 3.60 9.95 13.10
CA ALA A 170 3.67 8.75 12.28
C ALA A 170 3.62 7.50 13.17
N ILE A 171 3.23 6.38 12.57
CA ILE A 171 3.37 5.06 13.17
C ILE A 171 4.58 4.37 12.52
N ALA A 172 5.64 4.13 13.30
CA ALA A 172 6.74 3.26 12.88
C ALA A 172 6.37 1.80 13.17
N ARG A 173 6.46 0.96 12.15
CA ARG A 173 6.23 -0.49 12.25
C ARG A 173 7.59 -1.18 12.30
N ILE A 174 7.99 -1.61 13.49
CA ILE A 174 9.30 -2.20 13.74
C ILE A 174 9.20 -3.71 13.52
N PRO A 175 9.99 -4.31 12.58
CA PRO A 175 10.00 -5.74 12.36
C PRO A 175 10.28 -6.52 13.64
N ALA A 176 9.68 -7.70 13.77
CA ALA A 176 10.03 -8.64 14.83
C ALA A 176 11.48 -9.14 14.67
N GLU A 177 12.07 -9.66 15.73
CA GLU A 177 13.43 -10.20 15.71
C GLU A 177 13.55 -11.31 14.66
N GLY A 178 14.53 -11.22 13.77
CA GLY A 178 14.73 -12.14 12.66
C GLY A 178 13.82 -11.95 11.46
N GLU A 179 12.87 -10.98 11.49
CA GLU A 179 11.97 -10.64 10.39
C GLU A 179 12.48 -9.38 9.66
N LEU A 180 12.20 -9.30 8.36
CA LEU A 180 12.56 -8.14 7.51
C LEU A 180 11.35 -7.29 7.14
N ARG A 181 10.14 -7.74 7.49
CA ARG A 181 8.88 -7.09 7.13
C ARG A 181 8.34 -6.27 8.28
N GLY A 182 8.10 -4.99 8.05
CA GLY A 182 7.43 -4.09 9.01
C GLY A 182 5.91 -4.27 9.09
N ASN A 183 5.34 -5.33 8.50
CA ASN A 183 3.90 -5.55 8.52
C ASN A 183 3.43 -6.08 9.88
N LEU A 184 2.41 -5.46 10.46
CA LEU A 184 1.81 -5.90 11.72
C LEU A 184 1.31 -7.35 11.64
N ALA A 185 0.76 -7.75 10.50
CA ALA A 185 0.35 -9.13 10.25
C ALA A 185 1.53 -10.13 10.24
N ALA A 186 2.78 -9.67 10.08
CA ALA A 186 4.00 -10.45 10.20
C ALA A 186 4.65 -10.35 11.60
N GLY A 187 3.93 -9.82 12.59
CA GLY A 187 4.41 -9.73 13.97
C GLY A 187 5.18 -8.44 14.31
N ALA A 188 5.19 -7.45 13.43
CA ALA A 188 5.81 -6.15 13.73
C ALA A 188 5.09 -5.43 14.87
N SER A 189 5.81 -4.62 15.63
CA SER A 189 5.25 -3.73 16.64
C SER A 189 5.01 -2.32 16.10
N ALA A 190 3.97 -1.64 16.59
CA ALA A 190 3.64 -0.27 16.21
C ALA A 190 4.12 0.70 17.29
N VAL A 191 4.91 1.71 16.91
CA VAL A 191 5.44 2.74 17.79
C VAL A 191 5.15 4.12 17.24
N ALA A 192 4.58 5.00 18.07
CA ALA A 192 4.38 6.40 17.66
C ALA A 192 5.74 7.13 17.52
N LYS A 193 5.89 7.89 16.45
CA LYS A 193 7.10 8.69 16.15
C LYS A 193 6.70 10.09 15.69
N SER A 194 7.51 11.06 16.02
CA SER A 194 7.42 12.39 15.43
C SER A 194 7.96 12.39 14.00
N LEU A 195 7.44 13.28 13.16
CA LEU A 195 7.95 13.47 11.80
C LEU A 195 9.33 14.13 11.85
N THR A 196 10.28 13.53 11.13
CA THR A 196 11.59 14.12 10.89
C THR A 196 11.52 15.17 9.75
N THR A 197 12.60 15.94 9.58
CA THR A 197 12.71 16.87 8.45
C THR A 197 12.60 16.14 7.10
N GLN A 198 13.16 14.93 6.99
CA GLN A 198 13.06 14.11 5.78
C GLN A 198 11.61 13.64 5.54
N ASP A 199 10.90 13.23 6.59
CA ASP A 199 9.50 12.83 6.46
C ASP A 199 8.64 13.98 5.93
N LYS A 200 8.82 15.18 6.47
CA LYS A 200 8.13 16.39 6.04
C LYS A 200 8.44 16.73 4.59
N TRP A 201 9.73 16.68 4.20
CA TRP A 201 10.14 16.91 2.83
C TRP A 201 9.48 15.93 1.86
N ILE A 202 9.40 14.63 2.20
CA ILE A 202 8.68 13.63 1.38
C ILE A 202 7.20 13.99 1.26
N CYS A 203 6.55 14.36 2.38
CA CYS A 203 5.15 14.77 2.37
C CYS A 203 4.91 16.00 1.48
N ASP A 204 5.82 16.97 1.52
CA ASP A 204 5.76 18.18 0.67
C ASP A 204 5.88 17.85 -0.83
N GLN A 205 6.62 16.78 -1.19
CA GLN A 205 6.72 16.32 -2.58
C GLN A 205 5.47 15.57 -3.04
N VAL A 206 4.88 14.76 -2.16
CA VAL A 206 3.80 13.82 -2.50
C VAL A 206 2.40 14.44 -2.29
N GLY A 207 2.23 15.21 -1.23
CA GLY A 207 0.93 15.75 -0.79
C GLY A 207 0.15 16.51 -1.86
N PRO A 208 0.76 17.48 -2.57
CA PRO A 208 0.05 18.24 -3.61
C PRO A 208 -0.53 17.34 -4.71
N ARG A 209 0.23 16.31 -5.12
CA ARG A 209 -0.22 15.36 -6.14
C ARG A 209 -1.36 14.47 -5.65
N LEU A 210 -1.29 14.00 -4.41
CA LEU A 210 -2.38 13.22 -3.81
C LEU A 210 -3.66 14.05 -3.74
N LYS A 211 -3.57 15.31 -3.30
CA LYS A 211 -4.70 16.23 -3.25
C LYS A 211 -5.31 16.46 -4.64
N GLU A 212 -4.50 16.72 -5.67
CA GLU A 212 -4.95 16.88 -7.06
C GLU A 212 -5.72 15.64 -7.55
N LEU A 213 -5.31 14.46 -7.14
CA LEU A 213 -5.93 13.19 -7.49
C LEU A 213 -7.16 12.86 -6.64
N GLY A 214 -7.48 13.64 -5.61
CA GLY A 214 -8.56 13.33 -4.67
C GLY A 214 -8.26 12.11 -3.79
N LEU A 215 -6.99 11.88 -3.50
CA LEU A 215 -6.50 10.89 -2.54
C LEU A 215 -6.21 11.60 -1.21
N SER A 216 -7.17 11.56 -0.29
CA SER A 216 -7.15 12.26 1.01
C SER A 216 -7.05 11.29 2.17
#